data_c2c418f5cad12ee08632b15efd1858b9
#
_entry.id   c2c418f5cad12ee08632b15efd1858b9
#
_cell.length_a   1.000
_cell.length_b   1.000
_cell.length_c   1.000
_cell.angle_alpha   90.00
_cell.angle_beta   90.00
_cell.angle_gamma   90.00
#
_symmetry.space_group_name_H-M   'P 1'
#
loop_
_entity.id
_entity.type
_entity.pdbx_description
1 polymer ?
#
loop_
_entity_poly.entity_id
_entity_poly.type
_entity_poly.pdbx_seq_one_letter_code
_entity_poly.pdbx_strand_id
1 'polypeptide(L)'
;MNWAKWLVDHATTVVVGVLAILILGFSAYNSLPREAAPDITIPVVVVTTVYPGVSPEDIETLVTVPMERKLKEVKDVDKMSSTSFEGASSIILEFDPDVDIDEALPKVREKVDAAASDLPEDAEDPIVSEISFSDIPILIVTMTGTEPDGSTMDEEKLKDL
;
A
#
# COMPACT_ATOMS: atom_id res chain seq x y z
N MET A 1 45.97 38.90 10.55
CA MET A 1 46.51 37.68 9.91
C MET A 1 45.84 37.54 8.54
N ASN A 2 46.59 37.81 7.43
CA ASN A 2 46.01 37.90 6.09
C ASN A 2 45.83 36.48 5.51
N TRP A 3 44.73 35.85 5.85
CA TRP A 3 44.35 34.52 5.38
C TRP A 3 44.35 34.39 3.85
N ALA A 4 44.01 35.48 3.17
CA ALA A 4 44.04 35.54 1.71
C ALA A 4 45.48 35.37 1.13
N LYS A 5 46.54 35.97 1.74
CA LYS A 5 47.93 35.76 1.32
C LYS A 5 48.39 34.33 1.58
N TRP A 6 48.01 33.74 2.71
CA TRP A 6 48.35 32.37 3.02
C TRP A 6 47.74 31.39 2.01
N LEU A 7 46.50 31.62 1.56
CA LEU A 7 45.83 30.83 0.50
C LEU A 7 46.59 30.92 -0.86
N VAL A 8 47.06 32.11 -1.24
CA VAL A 8 47.81 32.30 -2.49
C VAL A 8 49.18 31.63 -2.42
N ASP A 9 49.88 31.72 -1.28
CA ASP A 9 51.16 31.10 -1.07
C ASP A 9 51.12 29.55 -1.03
N HIS A 10 49.92 28.99 -0.73
CA HIS A 10 49.68 27.54 -0.68
C HIS A 10 48.67 27.08 -1.73
N ALA A 11 48.79 27.53 -2.95
CA ALA A 11 47.85 27.24 -4.05
C ALA A 11 47.58 25.74 -4.23
N THR A 12 48.57 24.88 -4.05
CA THR A 12 48.44 23.41 -4.16
C THR A 12 47.49 22.87 -3.06
N THR A 13 47.63 23.38 -1.84
CA THR A 13 46.75 22.96 -0.72
C THR A 13 45.27 23.37 -0.96
N VAL A 14 45.08 24.56 -1.52
CA VAL A 14 43.74 25.05 -1.90
C VAL A 14 43.14 24.19 -2.98
N VAL A 15 43.88 23.84 -4.04
CA VAL A 15 43.39 22.97 -5.12
C VAL A 15 43.03 21.59 -4.59
N VAL A 16 43.84 20.99 -3.74
CA VAL A 16 43.56 19.70 -3.11
C VAL A 16 42.28 19.79 -2.22
N GLY A 17 42.14 20.87 -1.47
CA GLY A 17 40.96 21.12 -0.63
C GLY A 17 39.67 21.24 -1.45
N VAL A 18 39.74 21.99 -2.57
CA VAL A 18 38.57 22.11 -3.49
C VAL A 18 38.22 20.77 -4.12
N LEU A 19 39.21 20.00 -4.56
CA LEU A 19 38.99 18.66 -5.13
C LEU A 19 38.35 17.71 -4.08
N ALA A 20 38.83 17.76 -2.84
CA ALA A 20 38.25 16.95 -1.76
C ALA A 20 36.78 17.31 -1.50
N ILE A 21 36.45 18.61 -1.49
CA ILE A 21 35.06 19.08 -1.32
C ILE A 21 34.19 18.63 -2.50
N LEU A 22 34.69 18.71 -3.73
CA LEU A 22 33.93 18.25 -4.90
C LEU A 22 33.69 16.75 -4.88
N ILE A 23 34.67 15.93 -4.49
CA ILE A 23 34.51 14.48 -4.36
C ILE A 23 33.53 14.12 -3.28
N LEU A 24 33.63 14.75 -2.10
CA LEU A 24 32.69 14.54 -0.99
C LEU A 24 31.28 14.99 -1.37
N GLY A 25 31.14 16.15 -2.01
CA GLY A 25 29.84 16.66 -2.46
C GLY A 25 29.19 15.74 -3.51
N PHE A 26 29.98 15.23 -4.46
CA PHE A 26 29.50 14.29 -5.47
C PHE A 26 29.11 12.94 -4.85
N SER A 27 29.92 12.44 -3.91
CA SER A 27 29.61 11.22 -3.17
C SER A 27 28.33 11.38 -2.33
N ALA A 28 28.19 12.47 -1.60
CA ALA A 28 27.00 12.78 -0.83
C ALA A 28 25.75 12.89 -1.73
N TYR A 29 25.88 13.57 -2.88
CA TYR A 29 24.78 13.70 -3.85
C TYR A 29 24.30 12.35 -4.39
N ASN A 30 25.22 11.42 -4.65
CA ASN A 30 24.84 10.08 -5.12
C ASN A 30 24.29 9.17 -4.02
N SER A 31 24.59 9.45 -2.77
CA SER A 31 24.08 8.69 -1.63
C SER A 31 22.74 9.21 -1.08
N LEU A 32 22.26 10.36 -1.56
CA LEU A 32 20.93 10.82 -1.19
C LEU A 32 19.88 9.92 -1.85
N PRO A 33 18.95 9.35 -1.06
CA PRO A 33 17.79 8.66 -1.61
C PRO A 33 16.98 9.67 -2.43
N ARG A 34 16.65 9.29 -3.67
CA ARG A 34 15.90 10.15 -4.61
C ARG A 34 14.43 9.77 -4.64
N GLU A 35 13.91 9.34 -3.52
CA GLU A 35 12.49 8.99 -3.38
C GLU A 35 11.70 10.26 -3.11
N ALA A 36 10.62 10.46 -3.89
CA ALA A 36 9.76 11.64 -3.78
C ALA A 36 8.92 11.65 -2.48
N ALA A 37 8.77 10.50 -1.86
CA ALA A 37 8.13 10.30 -0.55
C ALA A 37 8.81 9.12 0.17
N PRO A 38 8.97 9.15 1.49
CA PRO A 38 9.35 7.96 2.22
C PRO A 38 8.28 6.88 2.00
N ASP A 39 8.71 5.64 1.74
CA ASP A 39 7.80 4.49 1.68
C ASP A 39 7.25 4.20 3.09
N ILE A 40 6.29 5.02 3.52
CA ILE A 40 5.49 4.72 4.70
C ILE A 40 4.40 3.76 4.21
N THR A 41 4.73 2.50 4.19
CA THR A 41 3.76 1.44 3.94
C THR A 41 3.00 1.22 5.23
N ILE A 42 1.81 1.77 5.36
CA ILE A 42 0.89 1.42 6.44
C ILE A 42 0.25 0.10 6.02
N PRO A 43 0.49 -1.00 6.74
CA PRO A 43 -0.14 -2.27 6.41
C PRO A 43 -1.64 -2.17 6.63
N VAL A 44 -2.44 -2.46 5.61
CA VAL A 44 -3.90 -2.40 5.66
C VAL A 44 -4.49 -3.73 5.23
N VAL A 45 -5.37 -4.28 6.07
CA VAL A 45 -6.16 -5.48 5.75
C VAL A 45 -7.62 -5.11 5.67
N VAL A 46 -8.29 -5.59 4.63
CA VAL A 46 -9.72 -5.43 4.43
C VAL A 46 -10.41 -6.78 4.53
N VAL A 47 -11.43 -6.85 5.36
CA VAL A 47 -12.30 -8.01 5.50
C VAL A 47 -13.66 -7.64 4.93
N THR A 48 -14.09 -8.35 3.89
CA THR A 48 -15.39 -8.14 3.24
C THR A 48 -16.26 -9.38 3.38
N THR A 49 -17.48 -9.21 3.83
CA THR A 49 -18.49 -10.28 3.94
C THR A 49 -19.72 -9.87 3.17
N VAL A 50 -20.21 -10.73 2.29
CA VAL A 50 -21.40 -10.49 1.47
C VAL A 50 -22.58 -11.26 2.05
N TYR A 51 -23.72 -10.57 2.22
CA TYR A 51 -24.98 -11.15 2.66
C TYR A 51 -26.14 -10.53 1.87
N PRO A 52 -26.45 -11.04 0.66
CA PRO A 52 -27.34 -10.39 -0.29
C PRO A 52 -28.75 -10.21 0.23
N GLY A 53 -29.36 -9.07 -0.10
CA GLY A 53 -30.79 -8.80 0.20
C GLY A 53 -31.08 -8.38 1.64
N VAL A 54 -30.06 -8.08 2.42
CA VAL A 54 -30.18 -7.69 3.83
C VAL A 54 -29.92 -6.19 3.99
N SER A 55 -30.71 -5.53 4.85
CA SER A 55 -30.57 -4.10 5.10
C SER A 55 -29.23 -3.76 5.79
N PRO A 56 -28.70 -2.52 5.64
CA PRO A 56 -27.47 -2.12 6.34
C PRO A 56 -27.52 -2.26 7.86
N GLU A 57 -28.68 -2.04 8.49
CA GLU A 57 -28.89 -2.17 9.93
C GLU A 57 -28.79 -3.63 10.38
N ASP A 58 -29.35 -4.55 9.59
CA ASP A 58 -29.24 -5.99 9.86
C ASP A 58 -27.83 -6.51 9.56
N ILE A 59 -27.15 -6.01 8.49
CA ILE A 59 -25.75 -6.30 8.20
C ILE A 59 -24.86 -5.87 9.39
N GLU A 60 -25.09 -4.68 9.93
CA GLU A 60 -24.36 -4.21 11.11
C GLU A 60 -24.49 -5.19 12.28
N THR A 61 -25.72 -5.57 12.58
CA THR A 61 -26.02 -6.38 13.76
C THR A 61 -25.60 -7.83 13.62
N LEU A 62 -25.84 -8.43 12.44
CA LEU A 62 -25.68 -9.87 12.21
C LEU A 62 -24.29 -10.24 11.70
N VAL A 63 -23.58 -9.31 11.06
CA VAL A 63 -22.29 -9.55 10.41
C VAL A 63 -21.19 -8.68 10.99
N THR A 64 -21.37 -7.34 10.93
CA THR A 64 -20.29 -6.41 11.25
C THR A 64 -19.89 -6.49 12.73
N VAL A 65 -20.85 -6.40 13.65
CA VAL A 65 -20.59 -6.41 15.11
C VAL A 65 -19.98 -7.73 15.59
N PRO A 66 -20.47 -8.93 15.20
CA PRO A 66 -19.81 -10.20 15.54
C PRO A 66 -18.37 -10.27 15.03
N MET A 67 -18.14 -9.85 13.78
CA MET A 67 -16.82 -9.83 13.15
C MET A 67 -15.86 -8.87 13.88
N GLU A 68 -16.29 -7.61 14.13
CA GLU A 68 -15.50 -6.63 14.88
C GLU A 68 -15.08 -7.15 16.26
N ARG A 69 -15.96 -7.86 16.95
CA ARG A 69 -15.68 -8.39 18.28
C ARG A 69 -14.49 -9.34 18.26
N LYS A 70 -14.37 -10.19 17.24
CA LYS A 70 -13.24 -11.10 17.08
C LYS A 70 -11.99 -10.40 16.58
N LEU A 71 -12.15 -9.47 15.65
CA LEU A 71 -11.03 -8.70 15.09
C LEU A 71 -10.39 -7.76 16.12
N LYS A 72 -11.11 -7.28 17.13
CA LYS A 72 -10.55 -6.53 18.28
C LYS A 72 -9.55 -7.32 19.12
N GLU A 73 -9.51 -8.64 19.00
CA GLU A 73 -8.53 -9.48 19.66
C GLU A 73 -7.19 -9.55 18.90
N VAL A 74 -7.13 -9.05 17.67
CA VAL A 74 -5.89 -8.95 16.87
C VAL A 74 -5.02 -7.85 17.47
N LYS A 75 -3.75 -8.17 17.70
CA LYS A 75 -2.77 -7.23 18.25
C LYS A 75 -2.21 -6.32 17.17
N ASP A 76 -1.63 -5.21 17.61
CA ASP A 76 -0.89 -4.28 16.77
C ASP A 76 -1.76 -3.59 15.70
N VAL A 77 -3.09 -3.56 15.91
CA VAL A 77 -4.03 -2.77 15.12
C VAL A 77 -4.10 -1.37 15.70
N ASP A 78 -3.68 -0.37 14.94
CA ASP A 78 -3.76 1.05 15.28
C ASP A 78 -5.20 1.56 15.16
N LYS A 79 -5.85 1.22 14.04
CA LYS A 79 -7.21 1.67 13.79
C LYS A 79 -8.05 0.60 13.09
N MET A 80 -9.30 0.46 13.53
CA MET A 80 -10.32 -0.35 12.89
C MET A 80 -11.50 0.52 12.48
N SER A 81 -11.91 0.41 11.23
CA SER A 81 -13.06 1.10 10.66
C SER A 81 -13.97 0.10 9.96
N SER A 82 -15.26 0.17 10.21
CA SER A 82 -16.25 -0.71 9.58
C SER A 82 -17.31 0.10 8.86
N THR A 83 -17.85 -0.47 7.81
CA THR A 83 -18.97 0.10 7.04
C THR A 83 -19.90 -1.02 6.64
N SER A 84 -21.17 -0.84 6.97
CA SER A 84 -22.27 -1.74 6.58
C SER A 84 -23.02 -1.14 5.41
N PHE A 85 -23.11 -1.90 4.32
CA PHE A 85 -23.87 -1.55 3.12
C PHE A 85 -25.09 -2.47 2.98
N GLU A 86 -25.96 -2.17 2.03
CA GLU A 86 -27.00 -3.11 1.63
C GLU A 86 -26.36 -4.38 1.04
N GLY A 87 -26.53 -5.50 1.74
CA GLY A 87 -26.02 -6.80 1.31
C GLY A 87 -24.52 -7.02 1.53
N ALA A 88 -23.77 -6.14 2.20
CA ALA A 88 -22.34 -6.34 2.46
C ALA A 88 -21.82 -5.59 3.69
N SER A 89 -20.81 -6.18 4.32
CA SER A 89 -19.98 -5.56 5.36
C SER A 89 -18.53 -5.42 4.89
N SER A 90 -17.89 -4.30 5.20
CA SER A 90 -16.48 -4.07 4.96
C SER A 90 -15.82 -3.56 6.23
N ILE A 91 -14.78 -4.24 6.70
CA ILE A 91 -14.00 -3.88 7.88
C ILE A 91 -12.56 -3.68 7.45
N ILE A 92 -12.02 -2.51 7.77
CA ILE A 92 -10.66 -2.09 7.44
C ILE A 92 -9.84 -2.08 8.73
N LEU A 93 -8.73 -2.78 8.73
CA LEU A 93 -7.76 -2.84 9.81
C LEU A 93 -6.47 -2.14 9.34
N GLU A 94 -6.12 -1.05 9.98
CA GLU A 94 -4.87 -0.34 9.81
C GLU A 94 -3.92 -0.77 10.93
N PHE A 95 -2.74 -1.27 10.57
CA PHE A 95 -1.73 -1.71 11.53
C PHE A 95 -0.66 -0.64 11.74
N ASP A 96 0.09 -0.75 12.83
CA ASP A 96 1.26 0.09 13.04
C ASP A 96 2.26 -0.07 11.89
N PRO A 97 2.98 1.00 11.47
CA PRO A 97 3.91 0.96 10.34
C PRO A 97 5.05 -0.04 10.48
N ASP A 98 5.39 -0.42 11.70
CA ASP A 98 6.47 -1.37 12.01
C ASP A 98 6.02 -2.85 11.94
N VAL A 99 4.72 -3.10 11.68
CA VAL A 99 4.15 -4.45 11.60
C VAL A 99 4.37 -5.05 10.23
N ASP A 100 4.87 -6.29 10.21
CA ASP A 100 4.97 -7.07 8.98
C ASP A 100 3.57 -7.61 8.61
N ILE A 101 3.10 -7.24 7.41
CA ILE A 101 1.78 -7.65 6.90
C ILE A 101 1.71 -9.17 6.73
N ASP A 102 2.81 -9.82 6.36
CA ASP A 102 2.88 -11.27 6.19
C ASP A 102 2.69 -12.04 7.51
N GLU A 103 3.02 -11.40 8.65
CA GLU A 103 2.75 -11.94 9.98
C GLU A 103 1.36 -11.58 10.51
N ALA A 104 0.83 -10.42 10.14
CA ALA A 104 -0.47 -9.94 10.58
C ALA A 104 -1.63 -10.66 9.86
N LEU A 105 -1.51 -10.87 8.55
CA LEU A 105 -2.55 -11.46 7.70
C LEU A 105 -3.03 -12.85 8.17
N PRO A 106 -2.16 -13.80 8.55
CA PRO A 106 -2.59 -15.09 9.11
C PRO A 106 -3.38 -14.95 10.42
N LYS A 107 -2.99 -13.99 11.28
CA LYS A 107 -3.68 -13.72 12.55
C LYS A 107 -5.08 -13.17 12.33
N VAL A 108 -5.23 -12.27 11.32
CA VAL A 108 -6.54 -11.76 10.92
C VAL A 108 -7.40 -12.89 10.38
N ARG A 109 -6.88 -13.74 9.49
CA ARG A 109 -7.62 -14.88 8.93
C ARG A 109 -8.08 -15.85 10.02
N GLU A 110 -7.24 -16.17 11.00
CA GLU A 110 -7.61 -17.01 12.14
C GLU A 110 -8.82 -16.43 12.91
N LYS A 111 -8.84 -15.10 13.13
CA LYS A 111 -9.94 -14.44 13.84
C LYS A 111 -11.20 -14.33 12.98
N VAL A 112 -11.05 -14.14 11.67
CA VAL A 112 -12.15 -14.16 10.70
C VAL A 112 -12.79 -15.54 10.65
N ASP A 113 -12.01 -16.61 10.56
CA ASP A 113 -12.48 -17.99 10.56
C ASP A 113 -13.21 -18.34 11.87
N ALA A 114 -12.70 -17.83 13.01
CA ALA A 114 -13.37 -17.99 14.29
C ALA A 114 -14.68 -17.21 14.36
N ALA A 115 -14.80 -16.06 13.68
CA ALA A 115 -16.01 -15.26 13.61
C ALA A 115 -17.03 -15.86 12.64
N ALA A 116 -16.61 -16.57 11.60
CA ALA A 116 -17.48 -17.15 10.59
C ALA A 116 -18.55 -18.09 11.20
N SER A 117 -18.23 -18.78 12.31
CA SER A 117 -19.17 -19.61 13.03
C SER A 117 -20.29 -18.84 13.73
N ASP A 118 -20.11 -17.55 13.97
CA ASP A 118 -21.09 -16.66 14.62
C ASP A 118 -21.97 -15.92 13.58
N LEU A 119 -21.69 -16.10 12.27
CA LEU A 119 -22.43 -15.48 11.17
C LEU A 119 -23.65 -16.32 10.76
N PRO A 120 -24.68 -15.69 10.12
CA PRO A 120 -25.79 -16.41 9.53
C PRO A 120 -25.35 -17.41 8.44
N GLU A 121 -26.03 -18.56 8.34
CA GLU A 121 -25.73 -19.61 7.35
C GLU A 121 -25.87 -19.13 5.88
N ASP A 122 -26.71 -18.11 5.64
CA ASP A 122 -26.94 -17.53 4.31
C ASP A 122 -25.91 -16.43 3.94
N ALA A 123 -25.03 -16.04 4.86
CA ALA A 123 -23.92 -15.13 4.56
C ALA A 123 -22.81 -15.88 3.83
N GLU A 124 -22.18 -15.20 2.85
CA GLU A 124 -21.01 -15.75 2.16
C GLU A 124 -19.79 -15.75 3.07
N ASP A 125 -18.84 -16.65 2.80
CA ASP A 125 -17.58 -16.70 3.53
C ASP A 125 -16.83 -15.36 3.44
N PRO A 126 -16.31 -14.85 4.58
CA PRO A 126 -15.57 -13.59 4.59
C PRO A 126 -14.29 -13.66 3.77
N ILE A 127 -14.05 -12.65 2.95
CA ILE A 127 -12.85 -12.50 2.15
C ILE A 127 -11.88 -11.56 2.85
N VAL A 128 -10.64 -12.03 3.10
CA VAL A 128 -9.56 -11.23 3.69
C VAL A 128 -8.56 -10.87 2.61
N SER A 129 -8.39 -9.58 2.37
CA SER A 129 -7.47 -9.02 1.37
C SER A 129 -6.53 -8.01 2.01
N GLU A 130 -5.28 -7.98 1.61
CA GLU A 130 -4.36 -6.89 1.92
C GLU A 130 -4.48 -5.78 0.87
N ILE A 131 -4.25 -4.54 1.29
CA ILE A 131 -4.07 -3.42 0.37
C ILE A 131 -2.60 -3.06 0.39
N SER A 132 -1.89 -3.40 -0.71
CA SER A 132 -0.53 -2.95 -0.94
C SER A 132 -0.55 -1.72 -1.85
N PHE A 133 -0.03 -0.59 -1.35
CA PHE A 133 0.12 0.60 -2.19
C PHE A 133 1.20 0.43 -3.27
N SER A 134 2.05 -0.60 -3.13
CA SER A 134 3.06 -0.95 -4.13
C SER A 134 2.47 -1.50 -5.42
N ASP A 135 1.23 -2.01 -5.38
CA ASP A 135 0.54 -2.60 -6.53
C ASP A 135 -0.28 -1.59 -7.34
N ILE A 136 -0.22 -0.31 -6.97
CA ILE A 136 -0.90 0.74 -7.73
C ILE A 136 -0.19 0.91 -9.07
N PRO A 137 -0.87 0.68 -10.21
CA PRO A 137 -0.24 0.86 -11.52
C PRO A 137 0.16 2.32 -11.72
N ILE A 138 1.46 2.58 -11.87
CA ILE A 138 2.01 3.92 -12.09
C ILE A 138 1.89 4.38 -13.55
N LEU A 139 1.58 3.45 -14.46
CA LEU A 139 1.41 3.72 -15.87
C LEU A 139 0.34 2.81 -16.48
N ILE A 140 -0.66 3.41 -17.08
CA ILE A 140 -1.65 2.71 -17.91
C ILE A 140 -1.44 3.14 -19.35
N VAL A 141 -1.02 2.21 -20.22
CA VAL A 141 -0.86 2.44 -21.66
C VAL A 141 -2.03 1.80 -22.39
N THR A 142 -2.87 2.61 -23.01
CA THR A 142 -3.93 2.15 -23.89
C THR A 142 -3.43 2.18 -25.33
N MET A 143 -3.45 1.03 -26.01
CA MET A 143 -3.14 0.92 -27.43
C MET A 143 -4.43 0.71 -28.22
N THR A 144 -4.67 1.58 -29.19
CA THR A 144 -5.79 1.45 -30.13
C THR A 144 -5.22 1.23 -31.52
N GLY A 145 -5.53 0.09 -32.12
CA GLY A 145 -5.21 -0.19 -33.53
C GLY A 145 -6.45 -0.01 -34.40
N THR A 146 -6.27 0.51 -35.62
CA THR A 146 -7.32 0.60 -36.64
C THR A 146 -6.92 -0.28 -37.82
N GLU A 147 -7.83 -1.17 -38.26
CA GLU A 147 -7.60 -1.96 -39.45
C GLU A 147 -7.66 -1.07 -40.73
N PRO A 148 -7.07 -1.51 -41.84
CA PRO A 148 -7.09 -0.74 -43.09
C PRO A 148 -8.49 -0.42 -43.62
N ASP A 149 -9.52 -1.11 -43.14
CA ASP A 149 -10.94 -0.89 -43.48
C ASP A 149 -11.63 0.17 -42.56
N GLY A 150 -10.90 0.71 -41.57
CA GLY A 150 -11.40 1.73 -40.65
C GLY A 150 -12.10 1.17 -39.40
N SER A 151 -12.14 -0.16 -39.23
CA SER A 151 -12.65 -0.80 -38.00
C SER A 151 -11.61 -0.79 -36.88
N THR A 152 -12.07 -0.84 -35.60
CA THR A 152 -11.18 -1.00 -34.43
C THR A 152 -10.68 -2.44 -34.35
N MET A 153 -9.36 -2.61 -34.15
CA MET A 153 -8.78 -3.94 -33.93
C MET A 153 -9.32 -4.56 -32.66
N ASP A 154 -9.62 -5.86 -32.71
CA ASP A 154 -10.04 -6.65 -31.57
C ASP A 154 -8.85 -6.90 -30.61
N GLU A 155 -9.13 -7.04 -29.30
CA GLU A 155 -8.11 -7.26 -28.25
C GLU A 155 -7.20 -8.47 -28.53
N GLU A 156 -7.72 -9.49 -29.17
CA GLU A 156 -6.99 -10.72 -29.48
C GLU A 156 -5.87 -10.48 -30.53
N LYS A 157 -6.09 -9.58 -31.48
CA LYS A 157 -5.09 -9.19 -32.49
C LYS A 157 -4.04 -8.19 -31.96
N LEU A 158 -4.37 -7.45 -30.92
CA LEU A 158 -3.42 -6.50 -30.27
C LEU A 158 -2.40 -7.20 -29.37
N LYS A 159 -2.66 -8.43 -28.94
CA LYS A 159 -1.73 -9.23 -28.13
C LYS A 159 -0.59 -9.87 -28.92
N ASP A 160 -0.76 -9.99 -30.24
CA ASP A 160 0.21 -10.65 -31.12
C ASP A 160 1.15 -9.65 -31.84
N LEU A 161 1.11 -8.36 -31.48
CA LEU A 161 2.00 -7.28 -31.94
C LEU A 161 3.09 -6.96 -30.93
#